data_8a99faba36d1ba624dd5d7c2bb871054
#
_entry.id   8a99faba36d1ba624dd5d7c2bb871054
#
_cell.length_a   1.000
_cell.length_b   1.000
_cell.length_c   1.000
_cell.angle_alpha   90.00
_cell.angle_beta   90.00
_cell.angle_gamma   90.00
#
_symmetry.space_group_name_H-M   'P 1'
#
loop_
_entity.id
_entity.type
_entity.pdbx_description
1 polymer ?
#
loop_
_entity_poly.entity_id
_entity_poly.type
_entity_poly.pdbx_seq_one_letter_code
_entity_poly.pdbx_strand_id
1 'polypeptide(L)'
;MKRYYHVYTKGLEQDIIFRERADYIVGMNYVPVSLHGLDLQLLAFVLMSNHFHFVIYGTKDECDRFINLYKRLVSRYVRIRYGTAKILRSVQTSCTEIDPDNEALKRL
;
A
#
# COMPACT_ATOMS: atom_id res chain seq x y z
N MET A 1 -9.74 9.39 16.02
CA MET A 1 -8.80 8.76 16.95
C MET A 1 -7.81 7.90 16.18
N LYS A 2 -6.54 8.06 16.47
CA LYS A 2 -5.48 7.29 15.80
C LYS A 2 -5.40 5.88 16.34
N ARG A 3 -5.24 4.93 15.44
CA ARG A 3 -5.09 3.51 15.75
C ARG A 3 -4.07 2.88 14.82
N TYR A 4 -3.71 1.62 15.09
CA TYR A 4 -2.80 0.87 14.23
C TYR A 4 -3.62 0.09 13.21
N TYR A 5 -3.22 0.18 11.94
CA TYR A 5 -3.90 -0.53 10.86
C TYR A 5 -2.91 -1.31 10.01
N HIS A 6 -3.32 -2.50 9.62
CA HIS A 6 -2.67 -3.27 8.56
C HIS A 6 -3.48 -3.06 7.29
N VAL A 7 -2.90 -2.34 6.35
CA VAL A 7 -3.51 -2.04 5.06
C VAL A 7 -2.81 -2.88 4.01
N TYR A 8 -3.56 -3.66 3.28
CA TYR A 8 -2.98 -4.57 2.30
C TYR A 8 -3.92 -4.83 1.13
N THR A 9 -3.32 -5.20 0.00
CA THR A 9 -4.06 -5.68 -1.16
C THR A 9 -4.01 -7.20 -1.18
N LYS A 10 -5.08 -7.83 -1.67
CA LYS A 10 -5.06 -9.26 -1.90
C LYS A 10 -4.24 -9.55 -3.16
N GLY A 11 -3.29 -10.49 -3.04
CA GLY A 11 -2.52 -10.93 -4.19
C GLY A 11 -3.42 -11.69 -5.16
N LEU A 12 -3.35 -11.32 -6.42
CA LEU A 12 -3.98 -12.08 -7.50
C LEU A 12 -2.86 -12.73 -8.30
N GLU A 13 -2.90 -14.04 -8.44
CA GLU A 13 -1.84 -14.79 -9.09
C GLU A 13 -1.51 -14.31 -10.50
N GLN A 14 -2.48 -13.67 -11.17
CA GLN A 14 -2.35 -13.25 -12.55
C GLN A 14 -1.94 -11.80 -12.72
N ASP A 15 -1.98 -10.99 -11.67
CA ASP A 15 -1.72 -9.55 -11.76
C ASP A 15 -0.39 -9.20 -11.11
N ILE A 16 0.65 -9.14 -11.92
CA ILE A 16 1.97 -8.74 -11.44
C ILE A 16 2.05 -7.21 -11.48
N ILE A 17 2.27 -6.60 -10.32
CA ILE A 17 2.37 -5.15 -10.17
C ILE A 17 3.80 -4.70 -10.41
N PHE A 18 4.74 -5.30 -9.67
CA PHE A 18 6.15 -4.97 -9.76
C PHE A 18 6.89 -6.13 -10.43
N ARG A 19 7.45 -5.88 -11.62
CA ARG A 19 8.09 -6.92 -12.44
C ARG A 19 9.59 -6.84 -12.42
N GLU A 20 10.13 -5.63 -12.31
CA GLU A 20 11.55 -5.36 -12.36
C GLU A 20 11.96 -4.47 -11.19
N ARG A 21 13.28 -4.40 -10.95
CA ARG A 21 13.84 -3.56 -9.90
C ARG A 21 13.37 -2.10 -10.02
N ALA A 22 13.32 -1.58 -11.23
CA ALA A 22 12.86 -0.21 -11.48
C ALA A 22 11.44 0.03 -10.97
N ASP A 23 10.57 -0.98 -11.10
CA ASP A 23 9.18 -0.89 -10.63
C ASP A 23 9.11 -0.80 -9.11
N TYR A 24 9.93 -1.59 -8.41
CA TYR A 24 10.01 -1.52 -6.95
C TYR A 24 10.52 -0.17 -6.47
N ILE A 25 11.51 0.39 -7.16
CA ILE A 25 12.05 1.72 -6.83
C ILE A 25 10.95 2.77 -6.98
N VAL A 26 10.18 2.73 -8.05
CA VAL A 26 9.06 3.65 -8.26
C VAL A 26 8.00 3.45 -7.18
N GLY A 27 7.67 2.19 -6.87
CA GLY A 27 6.72 1.87 -5.80
C GLY A 27 7.16 2.41 -4.45
N MET A 28 8.45 2.29 -4.13
CA MET A 28 9.00 2.86 -2.90
C MET A 28 8.96 4.40 -2.91
N ASN A 29 9.25 5.02 -4.04
CA ASN A 29 9.25 6.47 -4.15
C ASN A 29 7.86 7.08 -4.02
N TYR A 30 6.82 6.34 -4.40
CA TYR A 30 5.44 6.79 -4.24
C TYR A 30 4.95 6.76 -2.79
N VAL A 31 5.64 6.05 -1.91
CA VAL A 31 5.25 6.00 -0.49
C VAL A 31 5.29 7.38 0.16
N PRO A 32 6.44 8.11 0.15
CA PRO A 32 6.44 9.45 0.75
C PRO A 32 5.52 10.44 0.01
N VAL A 33 5.36 10.30 -1.30
CA VAL A 33 4.43 11.14 -2.06
C VAL A 33 3.00 10.94 -1.54
N SER A 34 2.61 9.69 -1.28
CA SER A 34 1.27 9.37 -0.81
C SER A 34 1.05 9.76 0.66
N LEU A 35 2.12 9.85 1.43
CA LEU A 35 2.07 10.28 2.84
C LEU A 35 2.02 11.79 2.99
N HIS A 36 2.41 12.53 1.97
CA HIS A 36 2.53 13.98 2.05
C HIS A 36 1.22 14.65 2.45
N GLY A 37 1.28 15.50 3.46
CA GLY A 37 0.11 16.23 3.95
C GLY A 37 -0.83 15.43 4.84
N LEU A 38 -0.53 14.15 5.11
CA LEU A 38 -1.33 13.32 5.98
C LEU A 38 -0.73 13.22 7.38
N ASP A 39 -1.61 13.22 8.38
CA ASP A 39 -1.19 13.07 9.78
C ASP A 39 -1.24 11.59 10.18
N LEU A 40 -0.28 10.83 9.68
CA LEU A 40 -0.13 9.43 10.01
C LEU A 40 1.34 9.03 10.01
N GLN A 41 1.66 7.91 10.64
CA GLN A 41 3.00 7.35 10.68
C GLN A 41 3.01 5.99 9.99
N LEU A 42 3.92 5.82 9.06
CA LEU A 42 4.17 4.53 8.44
C LEU A 42 5.21 3.79 9.27
N LEU A 43 4.83 2.65 9.84
CA LEU A 43 5.70 1.86 10.71
C LEU A 43 6.51 0.85 9.92
N ALA A 44 5.91 0.24 8.91
CA ALA A 44 6.57 -0.75 8.07
C ALA A 44 5.79 -0.92 6.77
N PHE A 45 6.47 -1.39 5.73
CA PHE A 45 5.80 -1.79 4.51
C PHE A 45 6.59 -2.85 3.77
N VAL A 46 5.87 -3.64 2.98
CA VAL A 46 6.46 -4.65 2.10
C VAL A 46 5.79 -4.55 0.74
N LEU A 47 6.60 -4.47 -0.31
CA LEU A 47 6.13 -4.50 -1.68
C LEU A 47 6.50 -5.86 -2.28
N MET A 48 5.50 -6.61 -2.73
CA MET A 48 5.68 -7.89 -3.38
C MET A 48 5.20 -7.82 -4.83
N SER A 49 5.57 -8.77 -5.65
CA SER A 49 5.31 -8.70 -7.09
C SER A 49 3.83 -8.47 -7.43
N ASN A 50 2.91 -9.03 -6.66
CA ASN A 50 1.48 -8.95 -6.95
C ASN A 50 0.64 -8.36 -5.82
N HIS A 51 1.26 -7.87 -4.76
CA HIS A 51 0.53 -7.25 -3.65
C HIS A 51 1.48 -6.44 -2.78
N PHE A 52 0.91 -5.66 -1.86
CA PHE A 52 1.70 -4.88 -0.91
C PHE A 52 0.99 -4.78 0.44
N HIS A 53 1.79 -4.51 1.47
CA HIS A 53 1.34 -4.37 2.86
C HIS A 53 1.91 -3.10 3.46
N PHE A 54 1.10 -2.40 4.25
CA PHE A 54 1.53 -1.25 5.04
C PHE A 54 1.01 -1.39 6.46
N VAL A 55 1.85 -1.04 7.43
CA VAL A 55 1.42 -0.92 8.82
C VAL A 55 1.48 0.55 9.19
N ILE A 56 0.36 1.12 9.57
CA ILE A 56 0.17 2.56 9.72
C ILE A 56 -0.45 2.87 11.09
N TYR A 57 0.05 3.93 11.72
CA TYR A 57 -0.59 4.53 12.87
C TYR A 57 -1.23 5.85 12.45
N GLY A 58 -2.54 5.93 12.56
CA GLY A 58 -3.29 7.12 12.15
C GLY A 58 -4.78 6.91 12.27
N THR A 59 -5.57 7.84 11.73
CA THR A 59 -7.01 7.65 11.62
C THR A 59 -7.33 6.78 10.42
N LYS A 60 -8.47 6.09 10.46
CA LYS A 60 -8.90 5.28 9.33
C LYS A 60 -9.06 6.11 8.06
N ASP A 61 -9.60 7.32 8.19
CA ASP A 61 -9.81 8.24 7.07
C ASP A 61 -8.48 8.60 6.39
N GLU A 62 -7.46 8.90 7.18
CA GLU A 62 -6.13 9.20 6.66
C GLU A 62 -5.47 7.98 6.01
N CYS A 63 -5.65 6.80 6.60
CA CYS A 63 -5.16 5.55 6.01
C CYS A 63 -5.82 5.29 4.66
N ASP A 64 -7.12 5.50 4.55
CA ASP A 64 -7.84 5.34 3.28
C ASP A 64 -7.34 6.33 2.22
N ARG A 65 -7.08 7.57 2.61
CA ARG A 65 -6.51 8.58 1.71
C ARG A 65 -5.15 8.16 1.20
N PHE A 66 -4.29 7.69 2.09
CA PHE A 66 -2.97 7.21 1.72
C PHE A 66 -3.04 6.08 0.71
N ILE A 67 -3.79 5.03 1.03
CA ILE A 67 -3.81 3.83 0.19
C ILE A 67 -4.48 4.09 -1.16
N ASN A 68 -5.52 4.91 -1.18
CA ASN A 68 -6.20 5.25 -2.43
C ASN A 68 -5.28 6.04 -3.38
N LEU A 69 -4.51 6.98 -2.85
CA LEU A 69 -3.54 7.72 -3.66
C LEU A 69 -2.42 6.81 -4.13
N TYR A 70 -1.88 5.99 -3.22
CA TYR A 70 -0.81 5.06 -3.56
C TYR A 70 -1.22 4.10 -4.68
N LYS A 71 -2.39 3.49 -4.56
CA LYS A 71 -2.95 2.60 -5.58
C LYS A 71 -3.10 3.30 -6.93
N ARG A 72 -3.58 4.53 -6.91
CA ARG A 72 -3.76 5.32 -8.13
C ARG A 72 -2.45 5.61 -8.82
N LEU A 73 -1.44 6.01 -8.06
CA LEU A 73 -0.12 6.32 -8.61
C LEU A 73 0.55 5.07 -9.19
N VAL A 74 0.51 3.96 -8.47
CA VAL A 74 1.09 2.70 -8.93
C VAL A 74 0.33 2.17 -10.14
N SER A 75 -0.99 2.22 -10.14
CA SER A 75 -1.81 1.79 -11.28
C SER A 75 -1.47 2.59 -12.54
N ARG A 76 -1.33 3.89 -12.39
CA ARG A 76 -0.97 4.76 -13.52
C ARG A 76 0.41 4.40 -14.07
N TYR A 77 1.38 4.19 -13.20
CA TYR A 77 2.73 3.81 -13.60
C TYR A 77 2.73 2.48 -14.36
N VAL A 78 2.07 1.47 -13.82
CA VAL A 78 2.01 0.14 -14.45
C VAL A 78 1.30 0.19 -15.79
N ARG A 79 0.21 0.94 -15.88
CA ARG A 79 -0.53 1.12 -17.13
C ARG A 79 0.33 1.77 -18.21
N ILE A 80 1.06 2.82 -17.85
CA ILE A 80 1.91 3.54 -18.81
C ILE A 80 3.07 2.65 -19.26
N ARG A 81 3.69 1.95 -18.33
CA ARG A 81 4.87 1.14 -18.63
C ARG A 81 4.52 -0.17 -19.37
N TYR A 82 3.45 -0.84 -18.97
CA TYR A 82 3.14 -2.17 -19.47
C TYR A 82 1.86 -2.25 -20.31
N GLY A 83 1.15 -1.16 -20.44
CA GLY A 83 -0.08 -1.12 -21.23
C GLY A 83 -1.26 -1.85 -20.63
N THR A 84 -1.17 -2.28 -19.37
CA THR A 84 -2.26 -2.99 -18.72
C THR A 84 -3.18 -2.00 -18.01
N ALA A 85 -4.44 -1.96 -18.46
CA ALA A 85 -5.46 -1.15 -17.81
C ALA A 85 -6.14 -1.98 -16.73
N LYS A 86 -6.18 -1.63 -15.51
CA LYS A 86 -7.04 -2.18 -14.44
C LYS A 86 -6.37 -2.96 -13.31
N ILE A 87 -5.05 -3.04 -13.23
CA ILE A 87 -4.41 -3.92 -12.24
C ILE A 87 -4.90 -3.63 -10.83
N LEU A 88 -4.94 -2.37 -10.40
CA LEU A 88 -5.31 -2.05 -9.02
C LEU A 88 -6.74 -1.58 -8.84
N ARG A 89 -7.50 -1.37 -9.92
CA ARG A 89 -8.91 -0.99 -9.81
C ARG A 89 -9.78 -2.12 -9.27
N SER A 90 -9.47 -3.35 -9.66
CA SER A 90 -10.20 -4.53 -9.22
C SER A 90 -9.65 -5.14 -7.95
N VAL A 91 -8.48 -4.69 -7.49
CA VAL A 91 -7.86 -5.24 -6.29
C VAL A 91 -8.47 -4.62 -5.06
N GLN A 92 -9.10 -5.44 -4.25
CA GLN A 92 -9.65 -4.99 -2.98
C GLN A 92 -8.53 -4.69 -2.00
N THR A 93 -8.65 -3.55 -1.35
CA THR A 93 -7.77 -3.18 -0.25
C THR A 93 -8.47 -3.51 1.06
N SER A 94 -7.78 -4.24 1.91
CA SER A 94 -8.26 -4.51 3.27
C SER A 94 -7.55 -3.59 4.24
N CYS A 95 -8.29 -3.08 5.21
CA CYS A 95 -7.76 -2.24 6.27
C CYS A 95 -8.24 -2.83 7.59
N THR A 96 -7.33 -3.52 8.27
CA THR A 96 -7.65 -4.23 9.51
C THR A 96 -6.98 -3.53 10.69
N GLU A 97 -7.76 -3.20 11.69
CA GLU A 97 -7.20 -2.62 12.92
C GLU A 97 -6.37 -3.66 13.65
N ILE A 98 -5.18 -3.25 14.11
CA ILE A 98 -4.27 -4.11 14.87
C ILE A 98 -4.31 -3.71 16.32
N ASP A 99 -4.47 -4.71 17.21
CA ASP A 99 -4.31 -4.51 18.64
C ASP A 99 -2.83 -4.17 18.92
N PRO A 100 -2.54 -3.07 19.64
CA PRO A 100 -1.16 -2.71 20.00
C PRO A 100 -0.41 -3.80 20.76
N ASP A 101 -1.13 -4.69 21.44
CA ASP A 101 -0.53 -5.81 22.18
C ASP A 101 -0.35 -7.06 21.30
N ASN A 102 -0.69 -6.98 20.02
CA ASN A 102 -0.52 -8.09 19.10
C ASN A 102 0.96 -8.37 18.85
N GLU A 103 1.36 -9.64 18.90
CA GLU A 103 2.74 -10.04 18.68
C GLU A 103 3.28 -9.64 17.31
N ALA A 104 2.42 -9.66 16.28
CA ALA A 104 2.82 -9.26 14.94
C ALA A 104 3.29 -7.80 14.90
N LEU A 105 2.62 -6.92 15.66
CA LEU A 105 3.03 -5.52 15.76
C LEU A 105 4.34 -5.39 16.55
N LYS A 106 4.52 -6.19 17.59
CA LYS A 106 5.73 -6.16 18.41
C LYS A 106 6.98 -6.63 17.66
N ARG A 107 6.81 -7.37 16.58
CA ARG A 107 7.91 -7.89 15.75
C ARG A 107 8.37 -6.92 14.67
N LEU A 108 7.71 -5.79 14.55
CA LEU A 108 8.13 -4.75 13.59
C LEU A 108 9.42 -4.00 14.03
#